data_013c9f9ba0afab594538b106d30e035c
#
_entry.id   013c9f9ba0afab594538b106d30e035c
#
_cell.length_a   1.000
_cell.length_b   1.000
_cell.length_c   1.000
_cell.angle_alpha   90.00
_cell.angle_beta   90.00
_cell.angle_gamma   90.00
#
_symmetry.space_group_name_H-M   'P 1'
#
loop_
_entity.id
_entity.type
_entity.pdbx_description
1 polymer ?
#
loop_
_entity_poly.entity_id
_entity_poly.type
_entity_poly.pdbx_seq_one_letter_code
_entity_poly.pdbx_strand_id
1 'polypeptide(L)'
;GRGKAGGIKIATNEDEAREAADAILGMDLKGYTVDKVLVEQGVDFVDEYYVGVTMDRGAGKPVAMVSTKGGVDIEQVAEDDPDAIAQEHIDPAFGLHPYQARKVVYDAGVPAAYARDVTAILSKLYDLYESNDASDIEVNPVMITADDDVIAADAVMNIDEDALFRHSDLAEMEEDSYQNDLERKAGEYGFDYVRLSGNTGIIGNGAGLVMTTLDLVDYYGGTPANFLDIGGGAKAERVANALDMVFSDDNVDSVVFNIFGGITRGDEVAKGINEALEQFDEIPKPVVVRLAG
;
A
#
# COMPACT_ATOMS: atom_id res chain seq x y z
N GLY A 1 3.24 1.15 13.41
CA GLY A 1 3.72 1.95 14.04
C GLY A 1 3.58 3.46 14.32
N ARG A 2 2.41 4.10 14.06
CA ARG A 2 2.17 5.54 14.31
C ARG A 2 2.40 5.94 15.78
N GLY A 3 1.99 5.11 16.74
CA GLY A 3 2.17 5.35 18.18
C GLY A 3 3.65 5.43 18.59
N LYS A 4 4.50 4.51 18.09
CA LYS A 4 5.94 4.51 18.40
C LYS A 4 6.66 5.74 17.84
N ALA A 5 6.14 6.35 16.77
CA ALA A 5 6.68 7.56 16.16
C ALA A 5 6.15 8.87 16.79
N GLY A 6 5.28 8.78 17.80
CA GLY A 6 4.73 9.97 18.48
C GLY A 6 3.46 10.56 17.85
N GLY A 7 2.90 9.89 16.84
CA GLY A 7 1.68 10.31 16.13
C GLY A 7 0.37 10.01 16.88
N ILE A 8 0.45 9.39 18.07
CA ILE A 8 -0.72 9.17 18.95
C ILE A 8 -0.43 9.76 20.31
N LYS A 9 -1.35 10.57 20.82
CA LYS A 9 -1.29 11.20 22.14
C LYS A 9 -2.63 11.07 22.84
N ILE A 10 -2.58 10.89 24.15
CA ILE A 10 -3.77 10.87 25.01
C ILE A 10 -3.92 12.25 25.64
N ALA A 11 -5.14 12.76 25.66
CA ALA A 11 -5.51 14.02 26.29
C ALA A 11 -6.71 13.77 27.23
N THR A 12 -6.72 14.44 28.39
CA THR A 12 -7.77 14.29 29.41
C THR A 12 -8.74 15.48 29.44
N ASN A 13 -8.41 16.53 28.69
CA ASN A 13 -9.21 17.76 28.57
C ASN A 13 -8.96 18.45 27.23
N GLU A 14 -9.77 19.49 26.94
CA GLU A 14 -9.69 20.21 25.66
C GLU A 14 -8.34 20.91 25.44
N ASP A 15 -7.71 21.46 26.46
CA ASP A 15 -6.44 22.18 26.32
C ASP A 15 -5.33 21.20 25.97
N GLU A 16 -5.25 20.06 26.64
CA GLU A 16 -4.32 18.97 26.31
C GLU A 16 -4.58 18.41 24.91
N ALA A 17 -5.86 18.31 24.47
CA ALA A 17 -6.18 17.85 23.14
C ALA A 17 -5.69 18.82 22.05
N ARG A 18 -5.80 20.13 22.29
CA ARG A 18 -5.24 21.15 21.39
C ARG A 18 -3.72 21.11 21.35
N GLU A 19 -3.06 21.03 22.52
CA GLU A 19 -1.61 20.90 22.58
C GLU A 19 -1.11 19.63 21.87
N ALA A 20 -1.84 18.52 22.03
CA ALA A 20 -1.52 17.27 21.34
C ALA A 20 -1.68 17.38 19.83
N ALA A 21 -2.76 18.02 19.34
CA ALA A 21 -3.00 18.26 17.94
C ALA A 21 -1.92 19.17 17.34
N ASP A 22 -1.60 20.28 17.98
CA ASP A 22 -0.55 21.23 17.54
C ASP A 22 0.83 20.56 17.46
N ALA A 23 1.10 19.63 18.38
CA ALA A 23 2.36 18.91 18.40
C ALA A 23 2.46 17.78 17.33
N ILE A 24 1.33 17.27 16.82
CA ILE A 24 1.28 16.23 15.78
C ILE A 24 1.19 16.86 14.39
N LEU A 25 0.41 17.94 14.22
CA LEU A 25 0.29 18.65 12.96
C LEU A 25 1.64 19.20 12.52
N GLY A 26 1.99 18.95 11.26
CA GLY A 26 3.26 19.37 10.65
C GLY A 26 4.47 18.51 11.02
N MET A 27 4.32 17.45 11.85
CA MET A 27 5.43 16.54 12.10
C MET A 27 5.65 15.60 10.90
N ASP A 28 6.90 15.17 10.70
CA ASP A 28 7.22 14.12 9.76
C ASP A 28 7.00 12.73 10.40
N LEU A 29 6.14 11.93 9.78
CA LEU A 29 5.92 10.54 10.15
C LEU A 29 6.32 9.63 8.99
N LYS A 30 7.50 9.06 9.04
CA LYS A 30 8.03 8.14 8.01
C LYS A 30 8.11 8.79 6.60
N GLY A 31 8.45 10.06 6.52
CA GLY A 31 8.56 10.80 5.26
C GLY A 31 7.27 11.50 4.81
N TYR A 32 6.19 11.39 5.59
CA TYR A 32 4.93 12.08 5.32
C TYR A 32 4.68 13.18 6.35
N THR A 33 4.36 14.37 5.87
CA THR A 33 3.95 15.49 6.74
C THR A 33 2.52 15.29 7.18
N VAL A 34 2.27 15.33 8.49
CA VAL A 34 0.92 15.22 9.04
C VAL A 34 0.17 16.54 8.85
N ASP A 35 -0.88 16.54 8.06
CA ASP A 35 -1.75 17.69 7.78
C ASP A 35 -3.13 17.60 8.49
N LYS A 36 -3.51 16.43 8.97
CA LYS A 36 -4.77 16.17 9.67
C LYS A 36 -4.55 15.31 10.90
N VAL A 37 -5.34 15.53 11.94
CA VAL A 37 -5.42 14.69 13.13
C VAL A 37 -6.86 14.23 13.37
N LEU A 38 -7.03 12.98 13.73
CA LEU A 38 -8.29 12.45 14.23
C LEU A 38 -8.33 12.58 15.75
N VAL A 39 -9.42 13.14 16.28
CA VAL A 39 -9.65 13.22 17.72
C VAL A 39 -10.82 12.32 18.07
N GLU A 40 -10.55 11.31 18.88
CA GLU A 40 -11.54 10.31 19.27
C GLU A 40 -11.67 10.24 20.78
N GLN A 41 -12.77 9.69 21.23
CA GLN A 41 -12.95 9.38 22.66
C GLN A 41 -12.01 8.24 23.04
N GLY A 42 -11.24 8.43 24.13
CA GLY A 42 -10.42 7.38 24.70
C GLY A 42 -11.28 6.21 25.19
N VAL A 43 -10.81 5.00 24.96
CA VAL A 43 -11.47 3.76 25.35
C VAL A 43 -10.60 3.06 26.40
N ASP A 44 -11.18 2.79 27.58
CA ASP A 44 -10.55 1.92 28.58
C ASP A 44 -10.84 0.46 28.19
N PHE A 45 -9.79 -0.28 27.85
CA PHE A 45 -9.90 -1.66 27.37
C PHE A 45 -9.15 -2.63 28.29
N VAL A 46 -9.57 -3.88 28.27
CA VAL A 46 -8.97 -4.99 29.03
C VAL A 46 -8.29 -6.01 28.12
N ASP A 47 -8.72 -6.08 26.84
CA ASP A 47 -8.18 -6.98 25.83
C ASP A 47 -8.22 -6.35 24.43
N GLU A 48 -7.34 -6.79 23.56
CA GLU A 48 -7.22 -6.34 22.16
C GLU A 48 -7.15 -7.55 21.23
N TYR A 49 -8.01 -7.57 20.21
CA TYR A 49 -8.06 -8.63 19.20
C TYR A 49 -7.77 -8.07 17.82
N TYR A 50 -7.35 -8.94 16.91
CA TYR A 50 -7.20 -8.67 15.49
C TYR A 50 -8.31 -9.36 14.71
N VAL A 51 -8.90 -8.67 13.75
CA VAL A 51 -9.88 -9.22 12.81
C VAL A 51 -9.59 -8.64 11.42
N GLY A 52 -9.40 -9.50 10.41
CA GLY A 52 -9.10 -9.03 9.07
C GLY A 52 -9.55 -10.00 7.97
N VAL A 53 -9.58 -9.49 6.76
CA VAL A 53 -9.80 -10.25 5.51
C VAL A 53 -8.78 -9.76 4.49
N THR A 54 -8.07 -10.69 3.86
CA THR A 54 -7.13 -10.39 2.78
C THR A 54 -7.16 -11.48 1.71
N MET A 55 -6.45 -11.25 0.61
CA MET A 55 -6.29 -12.25 -0.45
C MET A 55 -5.11 -13.18 -0.16
N ASP A 56 -5.36 -14.45 0.06
CA ASP A 56 -4.31 -15.47 0.01
C ASP A 56 -4.00 -15.81 -1.46
N ARG A 57 -2.90 -15.23 -1.95
CA ARG A 57 -2.45 -15.43 -3.34
C ARG A 57 -2.02 -16.87 -3.62
N GLY A 58 -1.54 -17.60 -2.60
CA GLY A 58 -1.13 -18.99 -2.72
C GLY A 58 -2.34 -19.92 -2.92
N ALA A 59 -3.42 -19.68 -2.19
CA ALA A 59 -4.68 -20.42 -2.31
C ALA A 59 -5.58 -19.85 -3.42
N GLY A 60 -5.33 -18.61 -3.91
CA GLY A 60 -6.19 -17.90 -4.87
C GLY A 60 -7.59 -17.62 -4.32
N LYS A 61 -7.70 -17.35 -3.02
CA LYS A 61 -8.97 -17.14 -2.30
C LYS A 61 -8.81 -16.08 -1.21
N PRO A 62 -9.88 -15.33 -0.90
CA PRO A 62 -9.91 -14.53 0.31
C PRO A 62 -9.78 -15.43 1.55
N VAL A 63 -9.13 -14.89 2.57
CA VAL A 63 -8.96 -15.52 3.88
C VAL A 63 -9.42 -14.58 4.98
N ALA A 64 -10.33 -15.06 5.82
CA ALA A 64 -10.71 -14.39 7.06
C ALA A 64 -9.73 -14.79 8.17
N MET A 65 -9.26 -13.82 8.93
CA MET A 65 -8.29 -14.02 10.00
C MET A 65 -8.78 -13.40 11.30
N VAL A 66 -8.56 -14.12 12.40
CA VAL A 66 -8.85 -13.63 13.75
C VAL A 66 -7.71 -14.05 14.68
N SER A 67 -7.29 -13.14 15.56
CA SER A 67 -6.35 -13.42 16.63
C SER A 67 -6.75 -12.71 17.92
N THR A 68 -6.49 -13.35 19.05
CA THR A 68 -6.57 -12.70 20.38
C THR A 68 -5.32 -11.88 20.72
N LYS A 69 -4.39 -11.72 19.77
CA LYS A 69 -3.22 -10.84 19.84
C LYS A 69 -3.47 -9.63 18.94
N GLY A 70 -4.23 -8.64 19.39
CA GLY A 70 -4.46 -7.38 18.72
C GLY A 70 -3.52 -6.27 19.22
N GLY A 71 -3.66 -5.06 18.63
CA GLY A 71 -2.86 -3.89 18.97
C GLY A 71 -1.37 -3.99 18.65
N VAL A 72 -0.96 -5.02 17.93
CA VAL A 72 0.41 -5.31 17.52
C VAL A 72 0.48 -5.54 16.00
N ASP A 73 1.70 -5.59 15.49
CA ASP A 73 1.97 -5.92 14.10
C ASP A 73 1.60 -7.39 13.83
N ILE A 74 0.60 -7.63 13.02
CA ILE A 74 0.07 -8.98 12.79
C ILE A 74 1.01 -9.83 11.95
N GLU A 75 1.82 -9.23 11.07
CA GLU A 75 2.84 -9.92 10.29
C GLU A 75 3.91 -10.48 11.22
N GLN A 76 4.29 -9.72 12.24
CA GLN A 76 5.23 -10.21 13.25
C GLN A 76 4.63 -11.36 14.08
N VAL A 77 3.33 -11.31 14.39
CA VAL A 77 2.65 -12.42 15.06
C VAL A 77 2.64 -13.66 14.15
N ALA A 78 2.41 -13.49 12.84
CA ALA A 78 2.41 -14.60 11.88
C ALA A 78 3.79 -15.27 11.75
N GLU A 79 4.89 -14.51 11.89
CA GLU A 79 6.24 -15.05 11.86
C GLU A 79 6.61 -15.77 13.16
N ASP A 80 6.31 -15.15 14.31
CA ASP A 80 6.73 -15.65 15.62
C ASP A 80 5.84 -16.79 16.16
N ASP A 81 4.53 -16.74 15.88
CA ASP A 81 3.52 -17.67 16.40
C ASP A 81 2.33 -17.78 15.42
N PRO A 82 2.53 -18.46 14.28
CA PRO A 82 1.49 -18.57 13.23
C PRO A 82 0.21 -19.23 13.74
N ASP A 83 0.29 -20.09 14.76
CA ASP A 83 -0.87 -20.76 15.36
C ASP A 83 -1.77 -19.81 16.18
N ALA A 84 -1.27 -18.60 16.51
CA ALA A 84 -2.06 -17.57 17.18
C ALA A 84 -3.08 -16.87 16.25
N ILE A 85 -3.01 -17.13 14.94
CA ILE A 85 -3.92 -16.54 13.95
C ILE A 85 -4.80 -17.65 13.38
N ALA A 86 -6.05 -17.69 13.77
CA ALA A 86 -7.03 -18.57 13.16
C ALA A 86 -7.41 -18.05 11.78
N GLN A 87 -7.51 -18.95 10.80
CA GLN A 87 -7.76 -18.65 9.40
C GLN A 87 -8.91 -19.49 8.83
N GLU A 88 -9.71 -18.86 7.98
CA GLU A 88 -10.77 -19.57 7.22
C GLU A 88 -10.77 -19.05 5.77
N HIS A 89 -10.44 -19.90 4.81
CA HIS A 89 -10.50 -19.57 3.40
C HIS A 89 -11.95 -19.52 2.91
N ILE A 90 -12.24 -18.48 2.13
CA ILE A 90 -13.59 -18.20 1.64
C ILE A 90 -13.66 -18.55 0.17
N ASP A 91 -14.69 -19.29 -0.23
CA ASP A 91 -14.96 -19.50 -1.64
C ASP A 91 -15.67 -18.26 -2.19
N PRO A 92 -15.07 -17.52 -3.14
CA PRO A 92 -15.65 -16.27 -3.64
C PRO A 92 -16.99 -16.45 -4.35
N ALA A 93 -17.34 -17.66 -4.79
CA ALA A 93 -18.65 -17.93 -5.39
C ALA A 93 -19.80 -17.97 -4.35
N PHE A 94 -19.48 -18.17 -3.08
CA PHE A 94 -20.47 -18.33 -2.00
C PHE A 94 -20.34 -17.30 -0.88
N GLY A 95 -19.20 -16.62 -0.79
CA GLY A 95 -18.91 -15.65 0.26
C GLY A 95 -18.67 -16.26 1.64
N LEU A 96 -18.52 -15.42 2.65
CA LEU A 96 -18.31 -15.83 4.04
C LEU A 96 -19.63 -16.21 4.71
N HIS A 97 -19.84 -17.51 4.91
CA HIS A 97 -21.02 -17.96 5.61
C HIS A 97 -20.95 -17.70 7.13
N PRO A 98 -22.10 -17.44 7.80
CA PRO A 98 -22.13 -17.16 9.24
C PRO A 98 -21.52 -18.27 10.12
N TYR A 99 -21.55 -19.53 9.68
CA TYR A 99 -20.92 -20.62 10.42
C TYR A 99 -19.39 -20.58 10.31
N GLN A 100 -18.85 -20.17 9.17
CA GLN A 100 -17.41 -20.01 8.96
C GLN A 100 -16.87 -18.85 9.81
N ALA A 101 -17.55 -17.69 9.77
CA ALA A 101 -17.20 -16.56 10.61
C ALA A 101 -17.19 -16.91 12.10
N ARG A 102 -18.20 -17.67 12.57
CA ARG A 102 -18.19 -18.17 13.95
C ARG A 102 -17.05 -19.16 14.22
N LYS A 103 -16.82 -20.09 13.28
CA LYS A 103 -15.76 -21.07 13.42
C LYS A 103 -14.41 -20.42 13.65
N VAL A 104 -13.99 -19.49 12.78
CA VAL A 104 -12.67 -18.85 12.88
C VAL A 104 -12.53 -18.04 14.17
N VAL A 105 -13.60 -17.38 14.64
CA VAL A 105 -13.61 -16.64 15.91
C VAL A 105 -13.41 -17.58 17.12
N TYR A 106 -14.05 -18.76 17.12
CA TYR A 106 -13.84 -19.75 18.19
C TYR A 106 -12.48 -20.43 18.07
N ASP A 107 -12.00 -20.71 16.87
CA ASP A 107 -10.69 -21.31 16.64
C ASP A 107 -9.56 -20.37 17.11
N ALA A 108 -9.76 -19.04 17.02
CA ALA A 108 -8.86 -18.03 17.57
C ALA A 108 -8.85 -17.98 19.11
N GLY A 109 -9.75 -18.70 19.77
CA GLY A 109 -9.86 -18.69 21.23
C GLY A 109 -10.61 -17.49 21.83
N VAL A 110 -11.36 -16.72 21.02
CA VAL A 110 -12.17 -15.61 21.52
C VAL A 110 -13.19 -16.12 22.53
N PRO A 111 -13.27 -15.54 23.74
CA PRO A 111 -14.23 -15.95 24.75
C PRO A 111 -15.67 -15.89 24.27
N ALA A 112 -16.49 -16.86 24.67
CA ALA A 112 -17.89 -16.98 24.25
C ALA A 112 -18.72 -15.72 24.52
N ALA A 113 -18.35 -14.93 25.52
CA ALA A 113 -19.00 -13.66 25.84
C ALA A 113 -18.91 -12.66 24.68
N TYR A 114 -17.77 -12.62 23.97
CA TYR A 114 -17.48 -11.65 22.91
C TYR A 114 -17.60 -12.24 21.51
N ALA A 115 -17.65 -13.58 21.39
CA ALA A 115 -17.61 -14.28 20.11
C ALA A 115 -18.71 -13.86 19.13
N ARG A 116 -19.90 -13.51 19.62
CA ARG A 116 -21.01 -13.04 18.80
C ARG A 116 -20.67 -11.70 18.13
N ASP A 117 -20.14 -10.75 18.90
CA ASP A 117 -19.91 -9.39 18.43
C ASP A 117 -18.65 -9.31 17.54
N VAL A 118 -17.61 -10.07 17.89
CA VAL A 118 -16.43 -10.26 17.01
C VAL A 118 -16.83 -10.92 15.68
N THR A 119 -17.73 -11.95 15.71
CA THR A 119 -18.27 -12.54 14.49
C THR A 119 -19.04 -11.54 13.64
N ALA A 120 -19.80 -10.63 14.27
CA ALA A 120 -20.55 -9.60 13.57
C ALA A 120 -19.60 -8.56 12.91
N ILE A 121 -18.49 -8.21 13.57
CA ILE A 121 -17.43 -7.36 12.99
C ILE A 121 -16.84 -8.04 11.78
N LEU A 122 -16.36 -9.29 11.91
CA LEU A 122 -15.77 -10.03 10.79
C LEU A 122 -16.72 -10.15 9.59
N SER A 123 -18.01 -10.42 9.83
CA SER A 123 -18.99 -10.52 8.75
C SER A 123 -19.16 -9.19 8.00
N LYS A 124 -19.20 -8.07 8.75
CA LYS A 124 -19.26 -6.72 8.14
C LYS A 124 -17.98 -6.36 7.38
N LEU A 125 -16.81 -6.76 7.89
CA LEU A 125 -15.56 -6.55 7.16
C LEU A 125 -15.56 -7.31 5.84
N TYR A 126 -16.05 -8.56 5.83
CA TYR A 126 -16.15 -9.30 4.58
C TYR A 126 -17.13 -8.65 3.59
N ASP A 127 -18.29 -8.20 4.07
CA ASP A 127 -19.24 -7.49 3.22
C ASP A 127 -18.63 -6.20 2.61
N LEU A 128 -17.84 -5.46 3.39
CA LEU A 128 -17.12 -4.29 2.91
C LEU A 128 -15.99 -4.66 1.94
N TYR A 129 -15.23 -5.72 2.25
CA TYR A 129 -14.16 -6.23 1.39
C TYR A 129 -14.69 -6.57 -0.01
N GLU A 130 -15.80 -7.30 -0.08
CA GLU A 130 -16.40 -7.72 -1.34
C GLU A 130 -17.07 -6.56 -2.10
N SER A 131 -17.85 -5.74 -1.37
CA SER A 131 -18.64 -4.67 -2.01
C SER A 131 -17.82 -3.48 -2.51
N ASN A 132 -16.60 -3.29 -2.00
CA ASN A 132 -15.73 -2.19 -2.38
C ASN A 132 -14.47 -2.63 -3.14
N ASP A 133 -14.39 -3.88 -3.56
CA ASP A 133 -13.20 -4.45 -4.21
C ASP A 133 -11.92 -4.18 -3.40
N ALA A 134 -11.99 -4.41 -2.09
CA ALA A 134 -10.80 -4.23 -1.25
C ALA A 134 -9.77 -5.33 -1.51
N SER A 135 -8.48 -5.00 -1.48
CA SER A 135 -7.38 -5.96 -1.49
C SER A 135 -7.15 -6.56 -0.10
N ASP A 136 -7.37 -5.76 0.92
CA ASP A 136 -7.37 -6.14 2.34
C ASP A 136 -8.22 -5.17 3.17
N ILE A 137 -8.74 -5.69 4.27
CA ILE A 137 -9.45 -4.92 5.28
C ILE A 137 -9.18 -5.51 6.66
N GLU A 138 -8.91 -4.65 7.64
CA GLU A 138 -8.68 -5.11 9.01
C GLU A 138 -9.21 -4.13 10.05
N VAL A 139 -9.45 -4.66 11.24
CA VAL A 139 -9.61 -3.90 12.47
C VAL A 139 -8.52 -4.37 13.45
N ASN A 140 -7.63 -3.46 13.82
CA ASN A 140 -6.49 -3.73 14.70
C ASN A 140 -6.14 -2.51 15.56
N PRO A 141 -6.68 -2.48 16.79
CA PRO A 141 -7.38 -3.56 17.49
C PRO A 141 -8.92 -3.51 17.42
N VAL A 142 -9.54 -4.66 17.65
CA VAL A 142 -10.87 -4.77 18.24
C VAL A 142 -10.67 -4.76 19.75
N MET A 143 -11.18 -3.74 20.45
CA MET A 143 -11.02 -3.57 21.87
C MET A 143 -12.18 -4.20 22.64
N ILE A 144 -11.85 -4.88 23.73
CA ILE A 144 -12.82 -5.33 24.74
C ILE A 144 -12.72 -4.37 25.91
N THR A 145 -13.83 -3.72 26.26
CA THR A 145 -13.85 -2.76 27.36
C THR A 145 -14.07 -3.45 28.71
N ALA A 146 -13.84 -2.72 29.81
CA ALA A 146 -14.12 -3.19 31.16
C ALA A 146 -15.62 -3.42 31.40
N ASP A 147 -16.49 -2.83 30.59
CA ASP A 147 -17.96 -3.00 30.64
C ASP A 147 -18.46 -4.10 29.69
N ASP A 148 -17.56 -4.94 29.18
CA ASP A 148 -17.83 -6.03 28.23
C ASP A 148 -18.32 -5.58 26.83
N ASP A 149 -18.14 -4.32 26.45
CA ASP A 149 -18.40 -3.85 25.10
C ASP A 149 -17.29 -4.26 24.13
N VAL A 150 -17.65 -4.50 22.87
CA VAL A 150 -16.72 -4.85 21.77
C VAL A 150 -16.68 -3.70 20.78
N ILE A 151 -15.53 -3.03 20.66
CA ILE A 151 -15.35 -1.80 19.87
C ILE A 151 -14.30 -2.01 18.79
N ALA A 152 -14.64 -1.68 17.56
CA ALA A 152 -13.68 -1.54 16.46
C ALA A 152 -12.96 -0.18 16.63
N ALA A 153 -11.69 -0.20 17.03
CA ALA A 153 -10.97 1.01 17.44
C ALA A 153 -10.17 1.63 16.30
N ASP A 154 -9.53 0.85 15.47
CA ASP A 154 -8.82 1.31 14.27
C ASP A 154 -9.12 0.37 13.11
N ALA A 155 -9.49 0.91 11.97
CA ALA A 155 -9.80 0.14 10.78
C ALA A 155 -8.98 0.65 9.59
N VAL A 156 -8.46 -0.28 8.81
CA VAL A 156 -7.76 -0.02 7.56
C VAL A 156 -8.45 -0.80 6.45
N MET A 157 -8.68 -0.16 5.31
CA MET A 157 -9.20 -0.80 4.11
C MET A 157 -8.42 -0.28 2.91
N ASN A 158 -7.79 -1.18 2.18
CA ASN A 158 -7.11 -0.87 0.93
C ASN A 158 -7.98 -1.35 -0.24
N ILE A 159 -8.24 -0.44 -1.16
CA ILE A 159 -9.07 -0.70 -2.35
C ILE A 159 -8.15 -1.11 -3.49
N ASP A 160 -8.59 -2.03 -4.32
CA ASP A 160 -7.94 -2.34 -5.59
C ASP A 160 -8.07 -1.13 -6.53
N GLU A 161 -6.96 -0.46 -6.82
CA GLU A 161 -6.95 0.74 -7.68
C GLU A 161 -7.50 0.45 -9.08
N ASP A 162 -7.30 -0.76 -9.59
CA ASP A 162 -7.85 -1.21 -10.88
C ASP A 162 -9.39 -1.30 -10.86
N ALA A 163 -10.02 -1.30 -9.68
CA ALA A 163 -11.47 -1.30 -9.51
C ALA A 163 -12.08 0.10 -9.29
N LEU A 164 -11.28 1.14 -9.06
CA LEU A 164 -11.75 2.49 -8.75
C LEU A 164 -12.68 3.09 -9.83
N PHE A 165 -12.58 2.64 -11.08
CA PHE A 165 -13.48 3.08 -12.15
C PHE A 165 -14.97 2.80 -11.86
N ARG A 166 -15.28 1.86 -10.96
CA ARG A 166 -16.64 1.54 -10.51
C ARG A 166 -16.96 2.00 -9.09
N HIS A 167 -16.01 2.66 -8.42
CA HIS A 167 -16.12 3.24 -7.08
C HIS A 167 -15.70 4.71 -7.09
N SER A 168 -16.45 5.54 -7.83
CA SER A 168 -16.12 6.96 -8.03
C SER A 168 -16.10 7.76 -6.73
N ASP A 169 -16.92 7.39 -5.76
CA ASP A 169 -16.96 7.98 -4.43
C ASP A 169 -15.69 7.70 -3.62
N LEU A 170 -15.10 6.52 -3.78
CA LEU A 170 -13.81 6.17 -3.16
C LEU A 170 -12.64 6.84 -3.90
N ALA A 171 -12.70 6.90 -5.24
CA ALA A 171 -11.68 7.61 -6.02
C ALA A 171 -11.63 9.12 -5.67
N GLU A 172 -12.76 9.76 -5.35
CA GLU A 172 -12.80 11.15 -4.88
C GLU A 172 -12.21 11.36 -3.48
N MET A 173 -12.00 10.29 -2.70
CA MET A 173 -11.37 10.34 -1.37
C MET A 173 -9.84 10.22 -1.42
N GLU A 174 -9.27 9.95 -2.59
CA GLU A 174 -7.82 9.89 -2.76
C GLU A 174 -7.19 11.24 -2.36
N GLU A 175 -6.19 11.18 -1.52
CA GLU A 175 -5.47 12.38 -1.04
C GLU A 175 -4.08 12.43 -1.65
N ASP A 176 -3.82 13.43 -2.50
CA ASP A 176 -2.51 13.68 -3.12
C ASP A 176 -1.37 13.89 -2.11
N SER A 177 -1.71 14.21 -0.86
CA SER A 177 -0.75 14.53 0.20
C SER A 177 0.12 13.36 0.65
N TYR A 178 -0.27 12.13 0.34
CA TYR A 178 0.46 10.91 0.71
C TYR A 178 1.41 10.40 -0.37
N GLN A 179 1.33 10.95 -1.58
CA GLN A 179 2.25 10.64 -2.66
C GLN A 179 3.47 11.57 -2.61
N ASN A 180 4.66 11.05 -2.88
CA ASN A 180 5.79 11.94 -3.09
C ASN A 180 5.62 12.69 -4.43
N ASP A 181 6.32 13.84 -4.59
CA ASP A 181 6.17 14.69 -5.77
C ASP A 181 6.43 13.96 -7.10
N LEU A 182 7.31 12.94 -7.09
CA LEU A 182 7.62 12.15 -8.29
C LEU A 182 6.51 11.15 -8.61
N GLU A 183 5.92 10.51 -7.61
CA GLU A 183 4.80 9.59 -7.78
C GLU A 183 3.55 10.33 -8.26
N ARG A 184 3.27 11.51 -7.70
CA ARG A 184 2.21 12.38 -8.17
C ARG A 184 2.42 12.82 -9.63
N LYS A 185 3.64 13.28 -9.97
CA LYS A 185 4.00 13.65 -11.35
C LYS A 185 3.88 12.45 -12.31
N ALA A 186 4.24 11.25 -11.86
CA ALA A 186 4.09 10.02 -12.62
C ALA A 186 2.62 9.72 -12.93
N GLY A 187 1.73 9.88 -11.95
CA GLY A 187 0.28 9.75 -12.11
C GLY A 187 -0.29 10.72 -13.16
N GLU A 188 0.15 11.98 -13.17
CA GLU A 188 -0.24 12.96 -14.19
C GLU A 188 0.14 12.53 -15.62
N TYR A 189 1.24 11.79 -15.78
CA TYR A 189 1.67 11.21 -17.06
C TYR A 189 1.07 9.82 -17.33
N GLY A 190 0.34 9.26 -16.37
CA GLY A 190 -0.24 7.91 -16.43
C GLY A 190 0.82 6.82 -16.41
N PHE A 191 1.91 7.01 -15.67
CA PHE A 191 2.94 6.00 -15.44
C PHE A 191 2.68 5.21 -14.16
N ASP A 192 2.97 3.91 -14.21
CA ASP A 192 3.14 3.11 -13.01
C ASP A 192 4.57 3.35 -12.48
N TYR A 193 4.66 4.08 -11.37
CA TYR A 193 5.92 4.50 -10.77
C TYR A 193 5.95 4.24 -9.27
N VAL A 194 7.04 3.69 -8.80
CA VAL A 194 7.33 3.54 -7.38
C VAL A 194 8.74 4.01 -7.11
N ARG A 195 8.92 4.93 -6.17
CA ARG A 195 10.23 5.41 -5.74
C ARG A 195 10.89 4.39 -4.81
N LEU A 196 12.17 4.09 -5.07
CA LEU A 196 13.01 3.23 -4.24
C LEU A 196 14.19 4.02 -3.66
N SER A 197 15.00 3.39 -2.83
CA SER A 197 16.09 4.07 -2.11
C SER A 197 17.44 4.06 -2.84
N GLY A 198 17.52 3.50 -4.02
CA GLY A 198 18.77 3.35 -4.78
C GLY A 198 19.16 4.59 -5.60
N ASN A 199 20.15 4.39 -6.49
CA ASN A 199 20.73 5.44 -7.33
C ASN A 199 20.75 5.11 -8.83
N THR A 200 20.23 3.98 -9.24
CA THR A 200 20.11 3.59 -10.64
C THR A 200 18.66 3.68 -11.08
N GLY A 201 18.33 4.68 -11.90
CA GLY A 201 17.01 4.86 -12.48
C GLY A 201 16.69 3.77 -13.49
N ILE A 202 15.49 3.19 -13.40
CA ILE A 202 15.05 2.09 -14.27
C ILE A 202 13.82 2.54 -15.06
N ILE A 203 13.87 2.32 -16.38
CA ILE A 203 12.73 2.56 -17.29
C ILE A 203 12.58 1.34 -18.18
N GLY A 204 11.36 0.78 -18.22
CA GLY A 204 11.04 -0.36 -19.08
C GLY A 204 9.63 -0.33 -19.61
N ASN A 205 9.30 -1.24 -20.48
CA ASN A 205 7.96 -1.41 -21.04
C ASN A 205 7.37 -2.77 -20.65
N GLY A 206 6.52 -2.76 -19.68
CA GLY A 206 5.88 -3.91 -19.06
C GLY A 206 6.43 -4.23 -17.67
N ALA A 207 5.54 -4.33 -16.69
CA ALA A 207 5.86 -4.48 -15.27
C ALA A 207 6.82 -5.66 -14.99
N GLY A 208 6.60 -6.81 -15.62
CA GLY A 208 7.47 -7.99 -15.44
C GLY A 208 8.91 -7.75 -15.93
N LEU A 209 9.09 -7.00 -17.04
CA LEU A 209 10.42 -6.64 -17.54
C LEU A 209 11.11 -5.66 -16.62
N VAL A 210 10.37 -4.67 -16.09
CA VAL A 210 10.90 -3.71 -15.11
C VAL A 210 11.32 -4.42 -13.85
N MET A 211 10.48 -5.27 -13.26
CA MET A 211 10.83 -6.06 -12.07
C MET A 211 12.10 -6.89 -12.28
N THR A 212 12.18 -7.63 -13.39
CA THR A 212 13.39 -8.40 -13.72
C THR A 212 14.63 -7.49 -13.90
N THR A 213 14.43 -6.27 -14.41
CA THR A 213 15.55 -5.32 -14.56
C THR A 213 16.03 -4.81 -13.21
N LEU A 214 15.12 -4.56 -12.26
CA LEU A 214 15.46 -4.22 -10.88
C LEU A 214 16.30 -5.34 -10.25
N ASP A 215 15.84 -6.59 -10.34
CA ASP A 215 16.55 -7.76 -9.81
C ASP A 215 17.96 -7.91 -10.41
N LEU A 216 18.09 -7.69 -11.73
CA LEU A 216 19.40 -7.76 -12.40
C LEU A 216 20.34 -6.64 -11.97
N VAL A 217 19.84 -5.41 -11.81
CA VAL A 217 20.64 -4.28 -11.32
C VAL A 217 21.15 -4.58 -9.92
N ASP A 218 20.30 -5.07 -9.01
CA ASP A 218 20.69 -5.47 -7.66
C ASP A 218 21.69 -6.64 -7.68
N TYR A 219 21.44 -7.67 -8.47
CA TYR A 219 22.34 -8.83 -8.61
C TYR A 219 23.76 -8.47 -9.05
N TYR A 220 23.89 -7.45 -9.92
CA TYR A 220 25.19 -6.95 -10.38
C TYR A 220 25.78 -5.85 -9.48
N GLY A 221 25.19 -5.60 -8.30
CA GLY A 221 25.71 -4.69 -7.28
C GLY A 221 25.33 -3.23 -7.48
N GLY A 222 24.36 -2.93 -8.36
CA GLY A 222 23.69 -1.64 -8.43
C GLY A 222 22.55 -1.55 -7.40
N THR A 223 22.00 -0.36 -7.25
CA THR A 223 20.86 -0.14 -6.34
C THR A 223 19.74 0.57 -7.10
N PRO A 224 18.60 -0.09 -7.38
CA PRO A 224 17.49 0.52 -8.11
C PRO A 224 16.90 1.72 -7.37
N ALA A 225 16.72 2.84 -8.09
CA ALA A 225 16.15 4.08 -7.56
C ALA A 225 14.62 4.16 -7.71
N ASN A 226 14.07 3.44 -8.67
CA ASN A 226 12.64 3.43 -8.95
C ASN A 226 12.22 2.19 -9.75
N PHE A 227 10.94 1.87 -9.67
CA PHE A 227 10.20 1.12 -10.66
C PHE A 227 9.54 2.14 -11.61
N LEU A 228 9.61 1.96 -12.93
CA LEU A 228 8.85 2.75 -13.91
C LEU A 228 8.52 1.92 -15.14
N ASP A 229 7.22 1.70 -15.34
CA ASP A 229 6.66 1.08 -16.55
C ASP A 229 6.02 2.14 -17.45
N ILE A 230 6.58 2.29 -18.66
CA ILE A 230 6.01 3.20 -19.67
C ILE A 230 4.84 2.59 -20.44
N GLY A 231 4.51 1.34 -20.16
CA GLY A 231 3.42 0.61 -20.82
C GLY A 231 3.75 0.12 -22.25
N GLY A 232 2.84 -0.68 -22.78
CA GLY A 232 2.91 -1.16 -24.16
C GLY A 232 2.54 -0.07 -25.17
N GLY A 233 3.27 0.02 -26.27
CA GLY A 233 2.98 0.97 -27.36
C GLY A 233 3.34 2.42 -27.05
N ALA A 234 4.26 2.67 -26.12
CA ALA A 234 4.70 4.00 -25.75
C ALA A 234 5.27 4.76 -26.98
N LYS A 235 4.82 6.01 -27.14
CA LYS A 235 5.28 6.94 -28.17
C LYS A 235 6.45 7.78 -27.65
N ALA A 236 7.15 8.48 -28.54
CA ALA A 236 8.32 9.28 -28.25
C ALA A 236 8.11 10.27 -27.08
N GLU A 237 7.00 11.01 -27.08
CA GLU A 237 6.65 11.96 -26.01
C GLU A 237 6.60 11.29 -24.62
N ARG A 238 5.97 10.12 -24.53
CA ARG A 238 5.86 9.36 -23.26
C ARG A 238 7.23 8.88 -22.77
N VAL A 239 8.10 8.47 -23.69
CA VAL A 239 9.48 8.07 -23.37
C VAL A 239 10.30 9.26 -22.91
N ALA A 240 10.16 10.43 -23.54
CA ALA A 240 10.84 11.66 -23.15
C ALA A 240 10.41 12.11 -21.75
N ASN A 241 9.10 12.09 -21.45
CA ASN A 241 8.57 12.42 -20.14
C ASN A 241 9.08 11.46 -19.03
N ALA A 242 9.18 10.17 -19.33
CA ALA A 242 9.73 9.18 -18.40
C ALA A 242 11.19 9.47 -18.06
N LEU A 243 12.01 9.81 -19.07
CA LEU A 243 13.41 10.13 -18.86
C LEU A 243 13.60 11.44 -18.07
N ASP A 244 12.83 12.48 -18.42
CA ASP A 244 12.84 13.77 -17.70
C ASP A 244 12.49 13.59 -16.24
N MET A 245 11.46 12.78 -15.97
CA MET A 245 11.03 12.47 -14.61
C MET A 245 12.12 11.77 -13.80
N VAL A 246 12.76 10.72 -14.36
CA VAL A 246 13.85 10.00 -13.68
C VAL A 246 15.09 10.89 -13.50
N PHE A 247 15.37 11.79 -14.44
CA PHE A 247 16.45 12.77 -14.29
C PHE A 247 16.19 13.78 -13.19
N SER A 248 14.93 14.08 -12.90
CA SER A 248 14.55 15.03 -11.84
C SER A 248 14.70 14.46 -10.42
N ASP A 249 14.93 13.15 -10.25
CA ASP A 249 15.26 12.59 -8.95
C ASP A 249 16.74 12.78 -8.62
N ASP A 250 17.02 13.57 -7.59
CA ASP A 250 18.37 13.87 -7.12
C ASP A 250 19.15 12.62 -6.64
N ASN A 251 18.44 11.54 -6.29
CA ASN A 251 19.08 10.29 -5.87
C ASN A 251 19.62 9.47 -7.06
N VAL A 252 19.16 9.74 -8.28
CA VAL A 252 19.56 9.00 -9.46
C VAL A 252 20.90 9.48 -9.98
N ASP A 253 21.89 8.58 -10.07
CA ASP A 253 23.23 8.84 -10.64
C ASP A 253 23.36 8.34 -12.09
N SER A 254 22.56 7.34 -12.48
CA SER A 254 22.58 6.73 -13.83
C SER A 254 21.21 6.14 -14.16
N VAL A 255 20.93 5.98 -15.47
CA VAL A 255 19.63 5.46 -15.97
C VAL A 255 19.83 4.26 -16.85
N VAL A 256 19.02 3.22 -16.66
CA VAL A 256 18.94 2.03 -17.51
C VAL A 256 17.57 1.98 -18.16
N PHE A 257 17.56 2.05 -19.51
CA PHE A 257 16.42 1.69 -20.32
C PHE A 257 16.50 0.23 -20.74
N ASN A 258 15.49 -0.55 -20.40
CA ASN A 258 15.36 -1.93 -20.88
C ASN A 258 14.03 -2.08 -21.62
N ILE A 259 14.09 -2.08 -22.94
CA ILE A 259 12.91 -2.12 -23.80
C ILE A 259 12.91 -3.41 -24.58
N PHE A 260 11.79 -4.10 -24.54
CA PHE A 260 11.50 -5.25 -25.38
C PHE A 260 10.46 -4.84 -26.43
N GLY A 261 10.90 -4.80 -27.69
CA GLY A 261 10.07 -4.41 -28.83
C GLY A 261 9.00 -5.46 -29.15
N GLY A 262 7.96 -4.99 -29.74
CA GLY A 262 6.76 -5.74 -30.10
C GLY A 262 5.70 -4.71 -30.48
N ILE A 263 4.71 -4.53 -29.61
CA ILE A 263 3.75 -3.41 -29.74
C ILE A 263 4.48 -2.08 -29.54
N THR A 264 5.46 -2.02 -28.63
CA THR A 264 6.35 -0.86 -28.45
C THR A 264 7.40 -0.86 -29.57
N ARG A 265 7.45 0.21 -30.34
CA ARG A 265 8.37 0.37 -31.45
C ARG A 265 9.70 0.95 -30.99
N GLY A 266 10.80 0.27 -31.27
CA GLY A 266 12.14 0.72 -30.88
C GLY A 266 12.57 2.06 -31.48
N ASP A 267 12.10 2.40 -32.71
CA ASP A 267 12.35 3.68 -33.36
C ASP A 267 11.63 4.85 -32.62
N GLU A 268 10.42 4.65 -32.15
CA GLU A 268 9.72 5.63 -31.31
C GLU A 268 10.41 5.83 -29.95
N VAL A 269 10.90 4.74 -29.35
CA VAL A 269 11.67 4.83 -28.10
C VAL A 269 12.98 5.60 -28.32
N ALA A 270 13.73 5.25 -29.34
CA ALA A 270 14.98 5.94 -29.68
C ALA A 270 14.75 7.43 -29.96
N LYS A 271 13.66 7.76 -30.65
CA LYS A 271 13.26 9.15 -30.92
C LYS A 271 12.97 9.88 -29.62
N GLY A 272 12.18 9.31 -28.71
CA GLY A 272 11.84 9.93 -27.42
C GLY A 272 13.06 10.15 -26.52
N ILE A 273 13.99 9.18 -26.49
CA ILE A 273 15.25 9.34 -25.75
C ILE A 273 16.06 10.51 -26.34
N ASN A 274 16.18 10.60 -27.68
CA ASN A 274 16.91 11.69 -28.32
C ASN A 274 16.24 13.04 -28.06
N GLU A 275 14.92 13.14 -28.20
CA GLU A 275 14.16 14.37 -27.91
C GLU A 275 14.35 14.84 -26.46
N ALA A 276 14.42 13.92 -25.49
CA ALA A 276 14.70 14.25 -24.12
C ALA A 276 16.15 14.72 -23.91
N LEU A 277 17.11 14.04 -24.52
CA LEU A 277 18.54 14.37 -24.36
C LEU A 277 18.94 15.67 -25.09
N GLU A 278 18.29 16.00 -26.22
CA GLU A 278 18.52 17.26 -26.94
C GLU A 278 18.13 18.52 -26.17
N GLN A 279 17.38 18.39 -25.09
CA GLN A 279 17.01 19.52 -24.21
C GLN A 279 18.17 19.95 -23.30
N PHE A 280 19.23 19.16 -23.18
CA PHE A 280 20.37 19.41 -22.33
C PHE A 280 21.63 19.73 -23.15
N ASP A 281 22.34 20.80 -22.79
CA ASP A 281 23.66 21.11 -23.37
C ASP A 281 24.69 20.03 -23.04
N GLU A 282 24.56 19.42 -21.85
CA GLU A 282 25.34 18.27 -21.38
C GLU A 282 24.39 17.26 -20.73
N ILE A 283 24.51 15.98 -21.07
CA ILE A 283 23.65 14.92 -20.51
C ILE A 283 23.89 14.82 -19.01
N PRO A 284 22.86 15.08 -18.17
CA PRO A 284 23.04 15.25 -16.72
C PRO A 284 23.48 13.96 -16.01
N LYS A 285 23.08 12.80 -16.54
CA LYS A 285 23.35 11.48 -15.94
C LYS A 285 23.61 10.46 -17.05
N PRO A 286 24.56 9.51 -16.86
CA PRO A 286 24.78 8.43 -17.82
C PRO A 286 23.51 7.63 -18.11
N VAL A 287 23.26 7.36 -19.40
CA VAL A 287 22.10 6.55 -19.84
C VAL A 287 22.60 5.33 -20.60
N VAL A 288 22.18 4.16 -20.13
CA VAL A 288 22.42 2.86 -20.81
C VAL A 288 21.10 2.38 -21.39
N VAL A 289 21.10 2.05 -22.69
CA VAL A 289 19.90 1.64 -23.40
C VAL A 289 20.06 0.25 -23.98
N ARG A 290 19.13 -0.64 -23.60
CA ARG A 290 18.95 -1.92 -24.26
C ARG A 290 17.61 -1.89 -25.01
N LEU A 291 17.69 -1.99 -26.32
CA LEU A 291 16.55 -2.18 -27.22
C LEU A 291 16.65 -3.57 -27.84
N ALA A 292 15.63 -4.39 -27.63
CA ALA A 292 15.52 -5.70 -28.24
C ALA A 292 14.13 -5.87 -28.88
N GLY A 293 14.07 -6.54 -30.07
CA GLY A 293 12.82 -6.79 -30.77
C GLY A 293 12.87 -6.29 -32.20
#